data_220dde290f7376d96e0625583f7d0481
#
_entry.id   220dde290f7376d96e0625583f7d0481
#
_cell.length_a   1.000
_cell.length_b   1.000
_cell.length_c   1.000
_cell.angle_alpha   90.00
_cell.angle_beta   90.00
_cell.angle_gamma   90.00
#
_symmetry.space_group_name_H-M   'P 1'
#
loop_
_entity.id
_entity.type
_entity.pdbx_description
1 polymer ?
#
loop_
_entity_poly.entity_id
_entity_poly.type
_entity_poly.pdbx_seq_one_letter_code
_entity_poly.pdbx_strand_id
1 'polypeptide(L)'
;MEQAFSIWSPVIIAQLRTPRHLGREQSYSSERFHRTLEDLKVKVKHSEVLSQGQAVEVRVIVDILCLLEDEQGTMHLVKKEETIKERVFYSDFDQALERKDSLRFVINIKEISCDGELNRGEIKVRFLMEYNIIATREQMVRLWA
;
A
#
# COMPACT_ATOMS: atom_id res chain seq x y z
N MET A 1 -27.33 -14.92 -36.88
CA MET A 1 -27.89 -15.15 -35.54
C MET A 1 -26.90 -14.75 -34.50
N GLU A 2 -27.25 -13.81 -33.65
CA GLU A 2 -26.41 -13.38 -32.58
C GLU A 2 -26.33 -14.42 -31.48
N GLN A 3 -25.15 -14.70 -31.00
CA GLN A 3 -24.93 -15.60 -29.87
C GLN A 3 -24.56 -14.80 -28.62
N ALA A 4 -25.19 -15.15 -27.52
CA ALA A 4 -24.86 -14.57 -26.23
C ALA A 4 -24.01 -15.54 -25.43
N PHE A 5 -22.95 -15.03 -24.82
CA PHE A 5 -22.10 -15.76 -23.88
C PHE A 5 -22.28 -15.17 -22.49
N SER A 6 -22.25 -16.02 -21.48
CA SER A 6 -22.31 -15.59 -20.09
C SER A 6 -21.04 -16.02 -19.39
N ILE A 7 -20.38 -15.07 -18.73
CA ILE A 7 -19.19 -15.33 -17.95
C ILE A 7 -19.35 -14.72 -16.56
N TRP A 8 -18.72 -15.32 -15.58
CA TRP A 8 -18.56 -14.71 -14.27
C TRP A 8 -17.35 -13.79 -14.33
N SER A 9 -17.53 -12.55 -13.93
CA SER A 9 -16.49 -11.55 -13.97
C SER A 9 -16.58 -10.64 -12.75
N PRO A 10 -15.44 -10.22 -12.19
CA PRO A 10 -15.46 -9.17 -11.17
C PRO A 10 -15.90 -7.85 -11.79
N VAL A 11 -16.87 -7.21 -11.16
CA VAL A 11 -17.38 -5.91 -11.57
C VAL A 11 -17.12 -4.91 -10.47
N ILE A 12 -16.58 -3.75 -10.83
CA ILE A 12 -16.35 -2.66 -9.88
C ILE A 12 -17.70 -2.09 -9.49
N ILE A 13 -18.01 -2.10 -8.19
CA ILE A 13 -19.27 -1.58 -7.67
C ILE A 13 -19.09 -0.31 -6.84
N ALA A 14 -17.91 -0.08 -6.32
CA ALA A 14 -17.59 1.12 -5.55
C ALA A 14 -16.10 1.35 -5.49
N GLN A 15 -15.72 2.57 -5.17
CA GLN A 15 -14.34 2.96 -4.88
C GLN A 15 -14.36 4.03 -3.79
N LEU A 16 -13.23 4.29 -3.18
CA LEU A 16 -13.14 5.40 -2.22
C LEU A 16 -13.50 6.72 -2.90
N ARG A 17 -14.27 7.56 -2.22
CA ARG A 17 -14.64 8.89 -2.73
C ARG A 17 -13.42 9.74 -3.05
N THR A 18 -12.42 9.66 -2.18
CA THR A 18 -11.14 10.33 -2.36
C THR A 18 -10.01 9.36 -2.05
N PRO A 19 -8.89 9.43 -2.78
CA PRO A 19 -7.71 8.65 -2.42
C PRO A 19 -7.26 8.96 -1.00
N ARG A 20 -6.70 7.96 -0.34
CA ARG A 20 -6.15 8.09 1.00
C ARG A 20 -4.66 8.35 0.94
N HIS A 21 -4.19 9.12 1.91
CA HIS A 21 -2.77 9.38 2.11
C HIS A 21 -2.37 8.82 3.46
N LEU A 22 -1.33 8.01 3.45
CA LEU A 22 -0.81 7.37 4.65
C LEU A 22 0.65 7.74 4.80
N GLY A 23 0.96 8.50 5.83
CA GLY A 23 2.33 8.92 6.14
C GLY A 23 2.87 8.21 7.36
N ARG A 24 4.17 7.92 7.34
CA ARG A 24 4.88 7.35 8.48
C ARG A 24 6.27 7.95 8.58
N GLU A 25 6.72 8.08 9.82
CA GLU A 25 8.07 8.44 10.17
C GLU A 25 8.63 7.36 11.08
N GLN A 26 9.79 6.83 10.73
CA GLN A 26 10.46 5.79 11.50
C GLN A 26 11.92 6.15 11.69
N SER A 27 12.46 5.78 12.85
CA SER A 27 13.86 5.99 13.18
C SER A 27 14.51 4.65 13.47
N TYR A 28 15.69 4.46 12.90
CA TYR A 28 16.49 3.25 13.08
C TYR A 28 17.88 3.63 13.53
N SER A 29 18.48 2.80 14.40
CA SER A 29 19.91 2.92 14.71
C SER A 29 20.69 2.52 13.48
N SER A 30 21.57 3.39 13.00
CA SER A 30 22.60 2.96 12.06
C SER A 30 23.77 2.38 12.86
N GLU A 31 24.50 1.49 12.23
CA GLU A 31 25.75 1.07 12.81
C GLU A 31 26.71 2.24 12.86
N ARG A 32 27.53 2.26 13.89
CA ARG A 32 28.31 3.41 14.35
C ARG A 32 29.33 3.99 13.37
N PHE A 33 29.50 3.46 12.19
CA PHE A 33 30.52 3.91 11.24
C PHE A 33 29.95 4.49 9.95
N HIS A 34 28.63 4.67 9.87
CA HIS A 34 28.00 5.24 8.68
C HIS A 34 28.10 6.76 8.71
N ARG A 35 28.59 7.34 7.62
CA ARG A 35 28.76 8.80 7.46
C ARG A 35 27.59 9.43 6.74
N THR A 36 27.11 8.79 5.68
CA THR A 36 26.11 9.38 4.79
C THR A 36 25.08 8.37 4.40
N LEU A 37 23.86 8.86 4.21
CA LEU A 37 22.79 8.14 3.56
C LEU A 37 22.82 8.50 2.07
N GLU A 38 23.24 7.55 1.23
CA GLU A 38 23.44 7.79 -0.21
C GLU A 38 22.17 7.60 -1.01
N ASP A 39 21.32 6.68 -0.61
CA ASP A 39 20.07 6.42 -1.29
C ASP A 39 19.05 5.83 -0.32
N LEU A 40 17.78 6.10 -0.60
CA LEU A 40 16.67 5.60 0.17
C LEU A 40 15.55 5.19 -0.78
N LYS A 41 15.07 3.98 -0.60
CA LYS A 41 13.91 3.47 -1.34
C LYS A 41 12.92 2.84 -0.39
N VAL A 42 11.64 3.09 -0.63
CA VAL A 42 10.54 2.43 0.06
C VAL A 42 9.72 1.70 -0.98
N LYS A 43 9.57 0.39 -0.80
CA LYS A 43 8.85 -0.47 -1.74
C LYS A 43 7.76 -1.24 -1.01
N VAL A 44 6.63 -1.41 -1.66
CA VAL A 44 5.59 -2.30 -1.15
C VAL A 44 6.02 -3.75 -1.38
N LYS A 45 6.13 -4.48 -0.30
CA LYS A 45 6.40 -5.92 -0.34
C LYS A 45 5.11 -6.72 -0.48
N HIS A 46 4.08 -6.31 0.24
CA HIS A 46 2.78 -6.98 0.25
C HIS A 46 1.71 -6.00 0.68
N SER A 47 0.53 -6.12 0.10
CA SER A 47 -0.65 -5.36 0.53
C SER A 47 -1.87 -6.25 0.49
N GLU A 48 -2.76 -6.05 1.46
CA GLU A 48 -4.03 -6.77 1.52
C GLU A 48 -5.10 -5.90 2.16
N VAL A 49 -6.34 -6.22 1.85
CA VAL A 49 -7.51 -5.57 2.42
C VAL A 49 -8.42 -6.64 2.98
N LEU A 50 -8.71 -6.55 4.27
CA LEU A 50 -9.52 -7.53 4.98
C LEU A 50 -10.83 -6.88 5.40
N SER A 51 -11.94 -7.53 5.08
CA SER A 51 -13.25 -7.06 5.50
C SER A 51 -13.47 -7.35 7.00
N GLN A 52 -13.88 -6.35 7.75
CA GLN A 52 -14.14 -6.44 9.19
C GLN A 52 -15.40 -5.67 9.55
N GLY A 53 -16.54 -6.35 9.54
CA GLY A 53 -17.81 -5.69 9.85
C GLY A 53 -18.21 -4.66 8.80
N GLN A 54 -18.31 -3.39 9.19
CA GLN A 54 -18.65 -2.27 8.30
C GLN A 54 -17.41 -1.45 7.91
N ALA A 55 -16.26 -2.06 7.98
CA ALA A 55 -14.99 -1.45 7.64
C ALA A 55 -14.09 -2.47 6.96
N VAL A 56 -13.04 -1.99 6.33
CA VAL A 56 -11.95 -2.81 5.85
C VAL A 56 -10.68 -2.42 6.57
N GLU A 57 -9.84 -3.39 6.86
CA GLU A 57 -8.49 -3.15 7.35
C GLU A 57 -7.54 -3.22 6.17
N VAL A 58 -6.85 -2.11 5.92
CA VAL A 58 -5.77 -2.06 4.95
C VAL A 58 -4.50 -2.44 5.68
N ARG A 59 -3.78 -3.40 5.13
CA ARG A 59 -2.51 -3.85 5.68
C ARG A 59 -1.47 -3.80 4.59
N VAL A 60 -0.42 -3.00 4.79
CA VAL A 60 0.66 -2.84 3.83
C VAL A 60 1.98 -3.13 4.52
N ILE A 61 2.76 -4.01 3.93
CA ILE A 61 4.13 -4.30 4.37
C ILE A 61 5.05 -3.62 3.38
N VAL A 62 5.93 -2.77 3.88
CA VAL A 62 6.90 -2.05 3.06
C VAL A 62 8.32 -2.47 3.44
N ASP A 63 9.17 -2.53 2.43
CA ASP A 63 10.61 -2.65 2.59
C ASP A 63 11.23 -1.26 2.49
N ILE A 64 12.03 -0.91 3.47
CA ILE A 64 12.80 0.33 3.51
C ILE A 64 14.26 -0.05 3.27
N LEU A 65 14.80 0.44 2.17
CA LEU A 65 16.16 0.14 1.72
C LEU A 65 17.00 1.40 1.85
N CYS A 66 18.01 1.35 2.73
CA CYS A 66 18.92 2.44 2.97
C CYS A 66 20.32 2.05 2.47
N LEU A 67 20.87 2.84 1.57
CA LEU A 67 22.25 2.67 1.13
C LEU A 67 23.11 3.67 1.88
N LEU A 68 24.02 3.15 2.68
CA LEU A 68 24.85 3.92 3.60
C LEU A 68 26.32 3.77 3.23
N GLU A 69 27.06 4.85 3.34
CA GLU A 69 28.52 4.85 3.17
C GLU A 69 29.20 4.99 4.53
N ASP A 70 30.19 4.14 4.80
CA ASP A 70 30.99 4.23 6.01
C ASP A 70 32.19 5.17 5.85
N GLU A 71 32.98 5.31 6.90
CA GLU A 71 34.15 6.20 6.91
C GLU A 71 35.26 5.78 5.93
N GLN A 72 35.26 4.55 5.52
CA GLN A 72 36.20 3.96 4.58
C GLN A 72 35.74 3.99 3.14
N GLY A 73 34.58 4.57 2.90
CA GLY A 73 33.95 4.61 1.56
C GLY A 73 33.26 3.33 1.15
N THR A 74 33.09 2.38 2.05
CA THR A 74 32.38 1.13 1.77
C THR A 74 30.88 1.34 1.87
N MET A 75 30.14 0.84 0.88
CA MET A 75 28.70 0.95 0.83
C MET A 75 28.03 -0.24 1.53
N HIS A 76 27.02 0.05 2.32
CA HIS A 76 26.24 -0.94 3.06
C HIS A 76 24.77 -0.77 2.74
N LEU A 77 24.09 -1.87 2.41
CA LEU A 77 22.66 -1.86 2.23
C LEU A 77 21.98 -2.35 3.50
N VAL A 78 21.17 -1.50 4.09
CA VAL A 78 20.37 -1.83 5.27
C VAL A 78 18.93 -1.92 4.85
N LYS A 79 18.31 -3.06 5.16
CA LYS A 79 16.89 -3.32 4.85
C LYS A 79 16.11 -3.40 6.15
N LYS A 80 15.02 -2.66 6.21
CA LYS A 80 14.04 -2.72 7.29
C LYS A 80 12.67 -3.01 6.72
N GLU A 81 11.84 -3.66 7.50
CA GLU A 81 10.47 -3.99 7.12
C GLU A 81 9.51 -3.35 8.11
N GLU A 82 8.49 -2.67 7.60
CA GLU A 82 7.45 -2.06 8.41
C GLU A 82 6.07 -2.54 7.96
N THR A 83 5.21 -2.81 8.93
CA THR A 83 3.81 -3.15 8.68
C THR A 83 2.94 -1.97 9.07
N ILE A 84 2.12 -1.54 8.12
CA ILE A 84 1.21 -0.40 8.30
C ILE A 84 -0.21 -0.93 8.23
N LYS A 85 -1.03 -0.54 9.19
CA LYS A 85 -2.44 -0.91 9.24
C LYS A 85 -3.29 0.35 9.31
N GLU A 86 -4.36 0.37 8.53
CA GLU A 86 -5.33 1.45 8.57
C GLU A 86 -6.73 0.90 8.39
N ARG A 87 -7.69 1.49 9.09
CA ARG A 87 -9.09 1.12 9.00
C ARG A 87 -9.82 2.12 8.11
N VAL A 88 -10.56 1.61 7.14
CA VAL A 88 -11.38 2.41 6.24
C VAL A 88 -12.82 1.94 6.34
N PHE A 89 -13.74 2.87 6.61
CA PHE A 89 -15.14 2.55 6.79
C PHE A 89 -15.86 2.44 5.46
N TYR A 90 -16.90 1.61 5.41
CA TYR A 90 -17.74 1.48 4.21
C TYR A 90 -18.35 2.83 3.78
N SER A 91 -18.62 3.71 4.74
CA SER A 91 -19.14 5.05 4.46
C SER A 91 -18.19 5.95 3.67
N ASP A 92 -16.90 5.58 3.58
CA ASP A 92 -15.90 6.33 2.82
C ASP A 92 -15.92 6.01 1.32
N PHE A 93 -16.71 5.01 0.92
CA PHE A 93 -16.86 4.64 -0.49
C PHE A 93 -17.92 5.49 -1.16
N ASP A 94 -17.82 5.61 -2.49
CA ASP A 94 -18.69 6.46 -3.29
C ASP A 94 -20.09 5.87 -3.49
N GLN A 95 -20.26 4.57 -3.25
CA GLN A 95 -21.53 3.88 -3.31
C GLN A 95 -21.79 3.15 -2.00
N ALA A 96 -23.04 3.00 -1.64
CA ALA A 96 -23.41 2.23 -0.46
C ALA A 96 -22.97 0.76 -0.63
N LEU A 97 -22.17 0.29 0.32
CA LEU A 97 -21.75 -1.09 0.37
C LEU A 97 -22.64 -1.83 1.35
N GLU A 98 -23.29 -2.86 0.85
CA GLU A 98 -24.05 -3.78 1.69
C GLU A 98 -23.14 -4.90 2.13
N ARG A 99 -23.31 -5.30 3.38
CA ARG A 99 -22.59 -6.42 3.96
C ARG A 99 -23.06 -7.73 3.34
N LYS A 100 -22.49 -8.06 2.18
CA LYS A 100 -22.73 -9.33 1.49
C LYS A 100 -21.40 -10.06 1.34
N ASP A 101 -21.46 -11.37 1.46
CA ASP A 101 -20.29 -12.25 1.48
C ASP A 101 -19.50 -12.27 0.15
N SER A 102 -20.05 -11.64 -0.89
CA SER A 102 -19.45 -11.64 -2.23
C SER A 102 -18.57 -10.44 -2.55
N LEU A 103 -18.34 -9.53 -1.60
CA LEU A 103 -17.49 -8.37 -1.82
C LEU A 103 -16.02 -8.73 -1.72
N ARG A 104 -15.26 -8.26 -2.70
CA ARG A 104 -13.80 -8.30 -2.67
C ARG A 104 -13.26 -6.88 -2.76
N PHE A 105 -12.19 -6.64 -2.05
CA PHE A 105 -11.54 -5.33 -2.01
C PHE A 105 -10.13 -5.44 -2.57
N VAL A 106 -9.80 -4.51 -3.44
CA VAL A 106 -8.48 -4.42 -4.06
C VAL A 106 -7.89 -3.06 -3.73
N ILE A 107 -6.70 -3.04 -3.17
CA ILE A 107 -5.96 -1.82 -2.93
C ILE A 107 -5.09 -1.49 -4.14
N ASN A 108 -5.12 -0.23 -4.55
CA ASN A 108 -4.27 0.29 -5.60
C ASN A 108 -3.39 1.40 -5.02
N ILE A 109 -2.12 1.12 -4.87
CA ILE A 109 -1.13 2.09 -4.39
C ILE A 109 -0.60 2.83 -5.60
N LYS A 110 -0.88 4.14 -5.67
CA LYS A 110 -0.55 4.96 -6.83
C LYS A 110 0.85 5.53 -6.75
N GLU A 111 1.24 6.00 -5.59
CA GLU A 111 2.49 6.71 -5.42
C GLU A 111 3.04 6.52 -4.02
N ILE A 112 4.35 6.37 -3.93
CA ILE A 112 5.08 6.39 -2.67
C ILE A 112 6.21 7.40 -2.83
N SER A 113 6.21 8.41 -1.98
CA SER A 113 7.32 9.35 -1.87
C SER A 113 8.02 9.11 -0.54
N CYS A 114 9.33 9.28 -0.52
CA CYS A 114 10.11 9.09 0.69
C CYS A 114 11.27 10.07 0.74
N ASP A 115 11.64 10.43 1.96
CA ASP A 115 12.88 11.14 2.25
C ASP A 115 13.48 10.61 3.55
N GLY A 116 14.74 10.86 3.76
CA GLY A 116 15.43 10.42 4.95
C GLY A 116 16.70 11.19 5.20
N GLU A 117 17.17 11.07 6.43
CA GLU A 117 18.42 11.68 6.86
C GLU A 117 19.13 10.78 7.83
N LEU A 118 20.46 10.84 7.79
CA LEU A 118 21.33 10.20 8.76
C LEU A 118 21.91 11.27 9.66
N ASN A 119 21.68 11.16 10.96
CA ASN A 119 22.17 12.11 11.93
C ASN A 119 22.59 11.38 13.20
N ARG A 120 23.89 11.47 13.53
CA ARG A 120 24.47 10.91 14.77
C ARG A 120 24.13 9.43 15.01
N GLY A 121 24.26 8.62 13.98
CA GLY A 121 23.99 7.18 14.10
C GLY A 121 22.51 6.80 14.08
N GLU A 122 21.64 7.74 13.75
CA GLU A 122 20.21 7.50 13.61
C GLU A 122 19.76 7.79 12.18
N ILE A 123 19.08 6.85 11.58
CA ILE A 123 18.45 7.01 10.26
C ILE A 123 16.99 7.35 10.50
N LYS A 124 16.58 8.53 10.08
CA LYS A 124 15.18 8.93 10.11
C LYS A 124 14.61 8.83 8.71
N VAL A 125 13.55 8.03 8.55
CA VAL A 125 12.90 7.79 7.29
C VAL A 125 11.46 8.29 7.38
N ARG A 126 11.06 9.10 6.41
CA ARG A 126 9.66 9.52 6.24
C ARG A 126 9.18 9.05 4.88
N PHE A 127 7.98 8.51 4.84
CA PHE A 127 7.35 8.18 3.57
C PHE A 127 5.86 8.50 3.59
N LEU A 128 5.35 8.81 2.42
CA LEU A 128 3.94 9.10 2.18
C LEU A 128 3.46 8.22 1.04
N MET A 129 2.34 7.56 1.26
CA MET A 129 1.75 6.63 0.32
C MET A 129 0.34 7.11 -0.03
N GLU A 130 0.05 7.20 -1.33
CA GLU A 130 -1.30 7.45 -1.81
C GLU A 130 -1.89 6.15 -2.33
N TYR A 131 -3.10 5.82 -1.88
CA TYR A 131 -3.78 4.61 -2.31
C TYR A 131 -5.28 4.82 -2.49
N ASN A 132 -5.89 3.96 -3.28
CA ASN A 132 -7.32 3.83 -3.43
C ASN A 132 -7.73 2.39 -3.16
N ILE A 133 -8.99 2.19 -2.84
CA ILE A 133 -9.57 0.86 -2.65
C ILE A 133 -10.78 0.74 -3.56
N ILE A 134 -10.83 -0.36 -4.29
CA ILE A 134 -11.93 -0.71 -5.19
C ILE A 134 -12.66 -1.89 -4.58
N ALA A 135 -13.97 -1.79 -4.48
CA ALA A 135 -14.83 -2.91 -4.11
C ALA A 135 -15.38 -3.56 -5.37
N THR A 136 -15.27 -4.87 -5.45
CA THR A 136 -15.75 -5.64 -6.59
C THR A 136 -16.71 -6.74 -6.12
N ARG A 137 -17.55 -7.17 -7.05
CA ARG A 137 -18.44 -8.31 -6.88
C ARG A 137 -18.40 -9.16 -8.13
N GLU A 138 -18.35 -10.48 -7.96
CA GLU A 138 -18.51 -11.40 -9.06
C GLU A 138 -19.93 -11.33 -9.58
N GLN A 139 -20.07 -11.07 -10.87
CA GLN A 139 -21.38 -10.99 -11.53
C GLN A 139 -21.37 -11.76 -12.84
N MET A 140 -22.52 -12.30 -13.20
CA MET A 140 -22.72 -12.87 -14.50
C MET A 140 -22.83 -11.74 -15.52
N VAL A 141 -21.92 -11.72 -16.48
CA VAL A 141 -21.89 -10.73 -17.56
C VAL A 141 -22.22 -11.41 -18.86
N ARG A 142 -23.17 -10.84 -19.60
CA ARG A 142 -23.52 -11.31 -20.95
C ARG A 142 -22.68 -10.57 -21.98
N LEU A 143 -22.04 -11.37 -22.81
CA LEU A 143 -21.29 -10.87 -23.96
C LEU A 143 -22.05 -11.27 -25.22
N TRP A 144 -22.24 -10.31 -26.11
CA TRP A 144 -22.87 -10.53 -27.40
C TRP A 144 -21.81 -10.55 -28.48
N ALA A 145 -21.79 -11.59 -29.25
CA ALA A 145 -20.88 -11.76 -30.38
C ALA A 145 -21.60 -11.66 -31.70
#